data_71ed268012addf7c8a9ac1c78a0a8000
#
_entry.id   71ed268012addf7c8a9ac1c78a0a8000
#
_cell.length_a   1.000
_cell.length_b   1.000
_cell.length_c   1.000
_cell.angle_alpha   90.00
_cell.angle_beta   90.00
_cell.angle_gamma   90.00
#
_symmetry.space_group_name_H-M   'P 1'
#
loop_
_entity.id
_entity.type
_entity.pdbx_description
1 polymer ?
#
loop_
_entity_poly.entity_id
_entity_poly.type
_entity_poly.pdbx_seq_one_letter_code
_entity_poly.pdbx_strand_id
1 'polypeptide(L)'
;MRHDSTIFFSDSAHFNSKKQLFDGFGNVHINVNDSIDIFCELCNYNGETKIAELFNRVVLKDDSTVLRTNYMTYDRTAHLASYPNNGTITRNDKILVSKRGYYRDDIKTAYFRTNVVVSTPKYQMFTDTLVYDIEKEKMMFFGPTKIINGDNVLVGNYGWYDGIIDVAFLDNGATLSNKEYSIRSDSMFYDRTTEFAKAMSRVKIQDTVNKAIIEGNYAEMWKNKGKTLVTDSVRALYYGDKDTLFLHSDTLFFYMDTASNKAERIIAYYNVRFFRTDIQGKCDSLYYSFSDSTAKMRMSPVIWADQSQLSGDSINIVVTNNAIDSVLLYPNGFIIQKDSISGFNQIKGKVVTAYFNDNQLNHVFDSGNAETIYWLREEDGSMIGVNFSKSVSMDIKIKDNQIVRIKYNNNTSETLYPVEMVTPEMEYLKGFDWKESSRPKDKDDIFRKEVKPVENENVRDVRKKIK
;
A
#
# COMPACT_ATOMS: atom_id res chain seq x y z
N MET A 1 -54.86 -24.87 -22.53
CA MET A 1 -54.16 -25.62 -23.63
C MET A 1 -52.94 -26.31 -23.02
N ARG A 2 -52.59 -27.50 -23.56
CA ARG A 2 -51.35 -28.22 -23.18
C ARG A 2 -50.51 -28.49 -24.43
N HIS A 3 -49.19 -28.21 -24.33
CA HIS A 3 -48.23 -28.58 -25.36
C HIS A 3 -46.96 -29.14 -24.66
N ASP A 4 -46.71 -30.44 -24.88
CA ASP A 4 -45.74 -31.22 -24.14
C ASP A 4 -46.03 -31.15 -22.61
N SER A 5 -45.02 -30.74 -21.83
CA SER A 5 -45.13 -30.49 -20.38
C SER A 5 -45.52 -29.06 -20.00
N THR A 6 -45.95 -28.22 -20.96
CA THR A 6 -46.38 -26.84 -20.70
C THR A 6 -47.89 -26.71 -20.74
N ILE A 7 -48.44 -26.07 -19.74
CA ILE A 7 -49.88 -25.82 -19.59
C ILE A 7 -50.12 -24.32 -19.70
N PHE A 8 -51.11 -23.93 -20.54
CA PHE A 8 -51.50 -22.53 -20.72
C PHE A 8 -52.92 -22.32 -20.20
N PHE A 9 -53.12 -21.28 -19.41
CA PHE A 9 -54.40 -20.77 -18.94
C PHE A 9 -54.55 -19.32 -19.39
N SER A 10 -55.77 -18.88 -19.73
CA SER A 10 -56.10 -17.48 -20.07
C SER A 10 -57.61 -17.27 -20.01
N ASP A 11 -58.07 -16.02 -19.92
CA ASP A 11 -59.50 -15.72 -19.94
C ASP A 11 -60.13 -15.99 -21.29
N SER A 12 -59.39 -15.72 -22.37
CA SER A 12 -59.75 -16.08 -23.74
C SER A 12 -58.52 -16.44 -24.55
N ALA A 13 -58.72 -17.26 -25.62
CA ALA A 13 -57.63 -17.67 -26.45
C ALA A 13 -58.05 -17.89 -27.90
N HIS A 14 -57.10 -17.67 -28.80
CA HIS A 14 -57.21 -18.04 -30.19
C HIS A 14 -56.14 -19.10 -30.48
N PHE A 15 -56.52 -20.23 -31.09
CA PHE A 15 -55.62 -21.31 -31.45
C PHE A 15 -55.73 -21.65 -32.94
N ASN A 16 -54.62 -21.60 -33.65
CA ASN A 16 -54.51 -22.04 -35.06
C ASN A 16 -53.76 -23.38 -35.11
N SER A 17 -54.49 -24.48 -35.25
CA SER A 17 -53.95 -25.84 -35.24
C SER A 17 -53.01 -26.12 -36.39
N LYS A 18 -53.26 -25.51 -37.63
CA LYS A 18 -52.43 -25.71 -38.82
C LYS A 18 -51.05 -25.05 -38.71
N LYS A 19 -50.96 -23.91 -37.98
CA LYS A 19 -49.73 -23.15 -37.77
C LYS A 19 -49.15 -23.35 -36.37
N GLN A 20 -49.79 -24.14 -35.52
CA GLN A 20 -49.45 -24.35 -34.09
C GLN A 20 -49.27 -23.02 -33.31
N LEU A 21 -50.07 -22.01 -33.62
CA LEU A 21 -50.04 -20.71 -32.97
C LEU A 21 -51.12 -20.63 -31.90
N PHE A 22 -50.72 -20.13 -30.71
CA PHE A 22 -51.63 -19.87 -29.61
C PHE A 22 -51.48 -18.41 -29.15
N ASP A 23 -52.57 -17.68 -29.16
CA ASP A 23 -52.67 -16.34 -28.63
C ASP A 23 -53.58 -16.37 -27.41
N GLY A 24 -53.07 -16.04 -26.23
CA GLY A 24 -53.81 -16.00 -24.98
C GLY A 24 -54.00 -14.56 -24.51
N PHE A 25 -55.19 -14.24 -24.04
CA PHE A 25 -55.61 -12.89 -23.62
C PHE A 25 -56.21 -12.91 -22.24
N GLY A 26 -55.83 -11.97 -21.39
CA GLY A 26 -56.33 -11.76 -20.03
C GLY A 26 -55.83 -12.86 -19.06
N ASN A 27 -55.28 -12.45 -17.94
CA ASN A 27 -54.80 -13.32 -16.84
C ASN A 27 -54.06 -14.59 -17.33
N VAL A 28 -53.20 -14.38 -18.31
CA VAL A 28 -52.42 -15.52 -18.90
C VAL A 28 -51.50 -16.09 -17.81
N HIS A 29 -51.59 -17.42 -17.63
CA HIS A 29 -50.70 -18.22 -16.76
C HIS A 29 -50.15 -19.38 -17.58
N ILE A 30 -48.82 -19.49 -17.62
CA ILE A 30 -48.08 -20.56 -18.27
C ILE A 30 -47.29 -21.30 -17.20
N ASN A 31 -47.56 -22.61 -17.08
CA ASN A 31 -46.76 -23.48 -16.24
C ASN A 31 -45.87 -24.35 -17.12
N VAL A 32 -44.55 -24.31 -16.83
CA VAL A 32 -43.53 -25.09 -17.59
C VAL A 32 -42.92 -26.11 -16.68
N ASN A 33 -43.10 -27.40 -16.97
CA ASN A 33 -42.52 -28.55 -16.27
C ASN A 33 -42.80 -28.54 -14.74
N ASP A 34 -43.94 -28.03 -14.30
CA ASP A 34 -44.35 -27.89 -12.90
C ASP A 34 -43.32 -27.11 -12.01
N SER A 35 -42.36 -26.41 -12.60
CA SER A 35 -41.29 -25.69 -11.88
C SER A 35 -41.27 -24.20 -12.18
N ILE A 36 -41.68 -23.75 -13.38
CA ILE A 36 -41.66 -22.34 -13.77
C ILE A 36 -43.09 -21.88 -13.99
N ASP A 37 -43.48 -20.81 -13.36
CA ASP A 37 -44.74 -20.13 -13.56
C ASP A 37 -44.51 -18.76 -14.21
N ILE A 38 -45.22 -18.50 -15.33
CA ILE A 38 -45.15 -17.23 -16.04
C ILE A 38 -46.56 -16.62 -16.10
N PHE A 39 -46.67 -15.35 -15.72
CA PHE A 39 -47.90 -14.58 -15.71
C PHE A 39 -47.77 -13.37 -16.64
N CYS A 40 -48.79 -13.05 -17.43
CA CYS A 40 -48.85 -11.83 -18.25
C CYS A 40 -50.31 -11.50 -18.67
N GLU A 41 -50.53 -10.40 -19.39
CA GLU A 41 -51.84 -10.04 -19.92
C GLU A 41 -52.05 -10.59 -21.32
N LEU A 42 -51.00 -10.73 -22.13
CA LEU A 42 -51.04 -11.22 -23.50
C LEU A 42 -49.85 -12.15 -23.74
N CYS A 43 -50.12 -13.29 -24.37
CA CYS A 43 -49.12 -14.25 -24.76
C CYS A 43 -49.34 -14.66 -26.24
N ASN A 44 -48.31 -14.57 -27.07
CA ASN A 44 -48.23 -15.17 -28.37
C ASN A 44 -47.24 -16.33 -28.31
N TYR A 45 -47.70 -17.57 -28.53
CA TYR A 45 -46.89 -18.76 -28.49
C TYR A 45 -46.87 -19.48 -29.82
N ASN A 46 -45.68 -19.75 -30.34
CA ASN A 46 -45.45 -20.55 -31.52
C ASN A 46 -44.99 -21.98 -31.14
N GLY A 47 -45.82 -22.97 -31.40
CA GLY A 47 -45.58 -24.36 -31.06
C GLY A 47 -44.51 -25.03 -31.89
N GLU A 48 -44.20 -24.56 -33.10
CA GLU A 48 -43.12 -25.07 -33.94
C GLU A 48 -41.78 -24.63 -33.44
N THR A 49 -41.61 -23.33 -33.14
CA THR A 49 -40.37 -22.76 -32.62
C THR A 49 -40.24 -22.91 -31.11
N LYS A 50 -41.34 -23.18 -30.41
CA LYS A 50 -41.46 -23.25 -28.94
C LYS A 50 -41.10 -21.94 -28.22
N ILE A 51 -41.31 -20.80 -28.92
CA ILE A 51 -41.05 -19.46 -28.38
C ILE A 51 -42.37 -18.83 -27.96
N ALA A 52 -42.41 -18.28 -26.76
CA ALA A 52 -43.48 -17.43 -26.25
C ALA A 52 -43.02 -15.95 -26.21
N GLU A 53 -43.85 -15.06 -26.76
CA GLU A 53 -43.74 -13.62 -26.62
C GLU A 53 -44.82 -13.16 -25.59
N LEU A 54 -44.37 -12.47 -24.55
CA LEU A 54 -45.17 -12.16 -23.39
C LEU A 54 -45.21 -10.65 -23.17
N PHE A 55 -46.38 -10.10 -22.97
CA PHE A 55 -46.59 -8.66 -22.93
C PHE A 55 -47.40 -8.26 -21.70
N ASN A 56 -47.06 -7.10 -21.15
CA ASN A 56 -47.71 -6.39 -20.07
C ASN A 56 -47.67 -7.16 -18.74
N ARG A 57 -47.04 -6.52 -17.73
CA ARG A 57 -46.92 -7.02 -16.38
C ARG A 57 -46.41 -8.46 -16.30
N VAL A 58 -45.39 -8.76 -17.12
CA VAL A 58 -44.82 -10.11 -17.17
C VAL A 58 -44.10 -10.44 -15.89
N VAL A 59 -44.42 -11.60 -15.29
CA VAL A 59 -43.79 -12.13 -14.08
C VAL A 59 -43.42 -13.59 -14.36
N LEU A 60 -42.13 -13.91 -14.32
CA LEU A 60 -41.64 -15.28 -14.32
C LEU A 60 -41.19 -15.61 -12.88
N LYS A 61 -41.67 -16.75 -12.37
CA LYS A 61 -41.29 -17.30 -11.08
C LYS A 61 -40.60 -18.65 -11.29
N ASP A 62 -39.41 -18.80 -10.71
CA ASP A 62 -38.61 -20.01 -10.71
C ASP A 62 -38.01 -20.17 -9.35
N ASP A 63 -38.54 -21.09 -8.53
CA ASP A 63 -38.23 -21.24 -7.13
C ASP A 63 -38.37 -19.90 -6.35
N SER A 64 -37.31 -19.47 -5.70
CA SER A 64 -37.23 -18.19 -4.99
C SER A 64 -36.89 -16.98 -5.88
N THR A 65 -36.70 -17.20 -7.20
CA THR A 65 -36.33 -16.16 -8.17
C THR A 65 -37.57 -15.66 -8.87
N VAL A 66 -37.75 -14.35 -8.91
CA VAL A 66 -38.87 -13.68 -9.58
C VAL A 66 -38.33 -12.61 -10.51
N LEU A 67 -38.56 -12.80 -11.83
CA LEU A 67 -38.30 -11.80 -12.88
C LEU A 67 -39.56 -11.01 -13.15
N ARG A 68 -39.48 -9.69 -13.24
CA ARG A 68 -40.56 -8.77 -13.62
C ARG A 68 -40.12 -7.86 -14.75
N THR A 69 -40.97 -7.75 -15.78
CA THR A 69 -40.75 -6.84 -16.92
C THR A 69 -42.09 -6.56 -17.64
N ASN A 70 -42.12 -5.65 -18.61
CA ASN A 70 -43.30 -5.41 -19.42
C ASN A 70 -43.34 -6.23 -20.75
N TYR A 71 -42.19 -6.70 -21.18
CA TYR A 71 -42.08 -7.56 -22.38
C TYR A 71 -40.96 -8.60 -22.14
N MET A 72 -41.22 -9.84 -22.49
CA MET A 72 -40.29 -10.94 -22.38
C MET A 72 -40.50 -11.94 -23.49
N THR A 73 -39.42 -12.50 -24.01
CA THR A 73 -39.47 -13.72 -24.82
C THR A 73 -38.99 -14.89 -23.97
N TYR A 74 -39.65 -16.04 -24.10
CA TYR A 74 -39.24 -17.28 -23.45
C TYR A 74 -39.11 -18.38 -24.50
N ASP A 75 -37.85 -18.80 -24.73
CA ASP A 75 -37.52 -19.94 -25.62
C ASP A 75 -37.40 -21.20 -24.76
N ARG A 76 -38.37 -22.11 -24.88
CA ARG A 76 -38.43 -23.38 -24.17
C ARG A 76 -37.28 -24.32 -24.54
N THR A 77 -36.82 -24.26 -25.81
CA THR A 77 -35.76 -25.15 -26.29
C THR A 77 -34.41 -24.73 -25.80
N ALA A 78 -34.17 -23.43 -25.76
CA ALA A 78 -32.93 -22.85 -25.24
C ALA A 78 -32.95 -22.62 -23.72
N HIS A 79 -34.08 -22.86 -23.05
CA HIS A 79 -34.28 -22.56 -21.64
C HIS A 79 -33.92 -21.09 -21.30
N LEU A 80 -34.37 -20.15 -22.17
CA LEU A 80 -33.91 -18.77 -22.14
C LEU A 80 -35.09 -17.80 -22.07
N ALA A 81 -35.18 -17.10 -20.94
CA ALA A 81 -36.01 -15.90 -20.80
C ALA A 81 -35.19 -14.66 -21.13
N SER A 82 -35.70 -13.75 -21.96
CA SER A 82 -34.99 -12.51 -22.32
C SER A 82 -35.92 -11.30 -22.32
N TYR A 83 -35.42 -10.17 -21.82
CA TYR A 83 -36.11 -8.88 -21.84
C TYR A 83 -35.19 -7.78 -22.40
N PRO A 84 -35.66 -6.98 -23.38
CA PRO A 84 -34.86 -5.93 -24.01
C PRO A 84 -34.96 -4.58 -23.30
N ASN A 85 -36.01 -4.35 -22.48
CA ASN A 85 -36.30 -3.04 -21.90
C ASN A 85 -36.78 -3.16 -20.46
N ASN A 86 -35.87 -2.87 -19.55
CA ASN A 86 -36.06 -2.80 -18.10
C ASN A 86 -36.66 -4.07 -17.47
N GLY A 87 -35.87 -4.75 -16.73
CA GLY A 87 -36.27 -5.90 -15.93
C GLY A 87 -35.73 -5.82 -14.51
N THR A 88 -36.46 -6.46 -13.62
CA THR A 88 -36.08 -6.60 -12.22
C THR A 88 -36.10 -8.06 -11.85
N ILE A 89 -35.00 -8.57 -11.32
CA ILE A 89 -34.94 -9.90 -10.71
C ILE A 89 -34.85 -9.71 -9.20
N THR A 90 -35.72 -10.41 -8.48
CA THR A 90 -35.69 -10.48 -7.01
C THR A 90 -35.45 -11.92 -6.57
N ARG A 91 -34.54 -12.12 -5.62
CA ARG A 91 -34.32 -13.40 -4.94
C ARG A 91 -33.98 -13.13 -3.48
N ASN A 92 -34.80 -13.67 -2.57
CA ASN A 92 -34.67 -13.37 -1.14
C ASN A 92 -34.66 -11.83 -0.90
N ASP A 93 -33.57 -11.32 -0.32
CA ASP A 93 -33.33 -9.91 -0.03
C ASP A 93 -32.51 -9.17 -1.12
N LYS A 94 -32.22 -9.83 -2.26
CA LYS A 94 -31.45 -9.25 -3.37
C LYS A 94 -32.38 -8.76 -4.45
N ILE A 95 -32.10 -7.54 -4.95
CA ILE A 95 -32.81 -6.92 -6.06
C ILE A 95 -31.78 -6.55 -7.13
N LEU A 96 -31.97 -7.07 -8.34
CA LEU A 96 -31.16 -6.74 -9.50
C LEU A 96 -32.03 -6.03 -10.54
N VAL A 97 -31.58 -4.89 -11.02
CA VAL A 97 -32.25 -4.09 -12.03
C VAL A 97 -31.30 -3.89 -13.21
N SER A 98 -31.80 -4.01 -14.43
CA SER A 98 -31.02 -3.67 -15.64
C SER A 98 -31.91 -3.26 -16.80
N LYS A 99 -31.33 -2.60 -17.78
CA LYS A 99 -32.06 -2.28 -19.03
C LYS A 99 -32.33 -3.51 -19.88
N ARG A 100 -31.38 -4.44 -19.96
CA ARG A 100 -31.49 -5.69 -20.73
C ARG A 100 -31.02 -6.86 -19.87
N GLY A 101 -31.67 -8.01 -20.05
CA GLY A 101 -31.23 -9.22 -19.35
C GLY A 101 -31.68 -10.49 -20.02
N TYR A 102 -30.98 -11.55 -19.64
CA TYR A 102 -31.22 -12.93 -20.06
C TYR A 102 -31.16 -13.81 -18.82
N TYR A 103 -32.08 -14.76 -18.71
CA TYR A 103 -32.06 -15.75 -17.64
C TYR A 103 -32.12 -17.15 -18.25
N ARG A 104 -31.14 -17.98 -17.92
CA ARG A 104 -31.06 -19.40 -18.25
C ARG A 104 -31.57 -20.22 -17.08
N ASP A 105 -32.75 -20.80 -17.21
CA ASP A 105 -33.40 -21.56 -16.12
C ASP A 105 -32.76 -22.94 -15.90
N ASP A 106 -32.14 -23.53 -16.92
CA ASP A 106 -31.44 -24.84 -16.84
C ASP A 106 -30.14 -24.80 -16.05
N ILE A 107 -29.42 -23.68 -16.10
CA ILE A 107 -28.14 -23.47 -15.38
C ILE A 107 -28.23 -22.41 -14.29
N LYS A 108 -29.42 -21.91 -13.99
CA LYS A 108 -29.69 -20.87 -12.97
C LYS A 108 -28.76 -19.67 -13.05
N THR A 109 -28.46 -19.22 -14.26
CA THR A 109 -27.55 -18.09 -14.53
C THR A 109 -28.28 -16.94 -15.23
N ALA A 110 -28.10 -15.74 -14.68
CA ALA A 110 -28.64 -14.51 -15.23
C ALA A 110 -27.54 -13.61 -15.77
N TYR A 111 -27.83 -12.96 -16.90
CA TYR A 111 -26.94 -12.03 -17.59
C TYR A 111 -27.65 -10.68 -17.72
N PHE A 112 -26.95 -9.62 -17.28
CA PHE A 112 -27.48 -8.25 -17.25
C PHE A 112 -26.61 -7.31 -18.05
N ARG A 113 -27.21 -6.37 -18.75
CA ARG A 113 -26.49 -5.33 -19.49
C ARG A 113 -27.15 -3.97 -19.36
N THR A 114 -26.31 -2.95 -19.31
CA THR A 114 -26.65 -1.54 -19.30
C THR A 114 -27.37 -1.11 -18.04
N ASN A 115 -26.73 -0.24 -17.25
CA ASN A 115 -27.23 0.31 -16.01
C ASN A 115 -27.63 -0.77 -14.99
N VAL A 116 -26.77 -1.74 -14.79
CA VAL A 116 -27.01 -2.83 -13.84
C VAL A 116 -26.84 -2.32 -12.43
N VAL A 117 -27.86 -2.50 -11.59
CA VAL A 117 -27.83 -2.20 -10.16
C VAL A 117 -28.20 -3.44 -9.38
N VAL A 118 -27.32 -3.84 -8.46
CA VAL A 118 -27.59 -4.88 -7.46
C VAL A 118 -27.76 -4.20 -6.12
N SER A 119 -28.87 -4.45 -5.46
CA SER A 119 -29.16 -3.92 -4.11
C SER A 119 -29.39 -5.08 -3.15
N THR A 120 -28.67 -5.07 -2.04
CA THR A 120 -28.79 -6.00 -0.92
C THR A 120 -28.79 -5.20 0.40
N PRO A 121 -29.16 -5.79 1.53
CA PRO A 121 -29.02 -5.12 2.83
C PRO A 121 -27.58 -4.73 3.18
N LYS A 122 -26.61 -5.42 2.57
CA LYS A 122 -25.19 -5.28 2.90
C LYS A 122 -24.44 -4.34 1.98
N TYR A 123 -24.81 -4.26 0.68
CA TYR A 123 -24.10 -3.44 -0.31
C TYR A 123 -24.99 -3.06 -1.48
N GLN A 124 -24.55 -2.06 -2.23
CA GLN A 124 -25.05 -1.71 -3.56
C GLN A 124 -23.91 -1.85 -4.57
N MET A 125 -24.21 -2.47 -5.72
CA MET A 125 -23.26 -2.59 -6.84
C MET A 125 -23.88 -1.91 -8.08
N PHE A 126 -23.06 -1.11 -8.75
CA PHE A 126 -23.37 -0.46 -10.01
C PHE A 126 -22.37 -0.94 -11.04
N THR A 127 -22.83 -1.47 -12.17
CA THR A 127 -21.96 -1.98 -13.24
C THR A 127 -22.63 -1.86 -14.61
N ASP A 128 -21.85 -1.99 -15.68
CA ASP A 128 -22.42 -2.02 -17.05
C ASP A 128 -22.95 -3.41 -17.39
N THR A 129 -22.16 -4.43 -17.14
CA THR A 129 -22.49 -5.82 -17.50
C THR A 129 -22.20 -6.74 -16.30
N LEU A 130 -23.16 -7.63 -16.02
CA LEU A 130 -23.09 -8.58 -14.92
C LEU A 130 -23.51 -9.98 -15.36
N VAL A 131 -22.79 -10.99 -14.96
CA VAL A 131 -23.17 -12.40 -14.99
C VAL A 131 -23.34 -12.88 -13.57
N TYR A 132 -24.50 -13.41 -13.23
CA TYR A 132 -24.83 -13.87 -11.89
C TYR A 132 -25.20 -15.36 -11.90
N ASP A 133 -24.31 -16.19 -11.35
CA ASP A 133 -24.60 -17.58 -11.01
C ASP A 133 -25.43 -17.55 -9.72
N ILE A 134 -26.73 -17.84 -9.85
CA ILE A 134 -27.71 -17.69 -8.78
C ILE A 134 -27.51 -18.75 -7.67
N GLU A 135 -27.14 -19.98 -8.02
CA GLU A 135 -26.94 -21.06 -7.05
C GLU A 135 -25.67 -20.85 -6.24
N LYS A 136 -24.59 -20.44 -6.90
CA LYS A 136 -23.30 -20.19 -6.25
C LYS A 136 -23.20 -18.78 -5.64
N GLU A 137 -24.21 -17.94 -5.82
CA GLU A 137 -24.22 -16.53 -5.40
C GLU A 137 -22.99 -15.74 -5.89
N LYS A 138 -22.43 -16.14 -7.04
CA LYS A 138 -21.23 -15.56 -7.61
C LYS A 138 -21.56 -14.62 -8.76
N MET A 139 -21.08 -13.39 -8.66
CA MET A 139 -21.26 -12.33 -9.64
C MET A 139 -19.94 -12.06 -10.36
N MET A 140 -19.94 -12.03 -11.69
CA MET A 140 -18.83 -11.56 -12.51
C MET A 140 -19.26 -10.28 -13.21
N PHE A 141 -18.49 -9.21 -13.07
CA PHE A 141 -18.80 -7.90 -13.62
C PHE A 141 -17.77 -7.47 -14.66
N PHE A 142 -18.24 -6.72 -15.67
CA PHE A 142 -17.47 -6.26 -16.81
C PHE A 142 -17.82 -4.81 -17.09
N GLY A 143 -16.79 -3.98 -17.27
CA GLY A 143 -16.90 -2.53 -17.39
C GLY A 143 -16.85 -1.82 -16.03
N PRO A 144 -16.94 -0.50 -16.03
CA PRO A 144 -16.83 0.31 -14.81
C PRO A 144 -17.81 -0.16 -13.74
N THR A 145 -17.26 -0.61 -12.61
CA THR A 145 -18.03 -1.17 -11.51
C THR A 145 -17.70 -0.46 -10.20
N LYS A 146 -18.74 -0.12 -9.46
CA LYS A 146 -18.65 0.49 -8.14
C LYS A 146 -19.48 -0.34 -7.16
N ILE A 147 -18.85 -0.75 -6.04
CA ILE A 147 -19.52 -1.45 -4.94
C ILE A 147 -19.43 -0.57 -3.70
N ILE A 148 -20.58 -0.25 -3.09
CA ILE A 148 -20.67 0.59 -1.90
C ILE A 148 -21.15 -0.29 -0.74
N ASN A 149 -20.39 -0.29 0.35
CA ASN A 149 -20.72 -1.01 1.57
C ASN A 149 -20.38 -0.15 2.79
N GLY A 150 -21.39 0.43 3.41
CA GLY A 150 -21.18 1.41 4.46
C GLY A 150 -20.31 2.56 3.96
N ASP A 151 -19.23 2.84 4.67
CA ASP A 151 -18.25 3.87 4.28
C ASP A 151 -17.25 3.40 3.22
N ASN A 152 -17.14 2.08 2.94
CA ASN A 152 -16.19 1.54 1.98
C ASN A 152 -16.74 1.58 0.55
N VAL A 153 -15.92 2.06 -0.36
CA VAL A 153 -16.20 2.10 -1.80
C VAL A 153 -15.10 1.34 -2.54
N LEU A 154 -15.51 0.30 -3.26
CA LEU A 154 -14.64 -0.44 -4.16
C LEU A 154 -14.95 -0.06 -5.60
N VAL A 155 -13.91 0.12 -6.41
CA VAL A 155 -14.02 0.44 -7.85
C VAL A 155 -13.07 -0.44 -8.63
N GLY A 156 -13.51 -0.92 -9.79
CA GLY A 156 -12.71 -1.68 -10.74
C GLY A 156 -13.44 -1.80 -12.09
N ASN A 157 -12.76 -2.26 -13.13
CA ASN A 157 -13.38 -2.42 -14.43
C ASN A 157 -13.77 -3.87 -14.76
N TYR A 158 -13.10 -4.82 -14.10
CA TYR A 158 -13.37 -6.26 -14.21
C TYR A 158 -13.24 -6.89 -12.83
N GLY A 159 -13.93 -8.01 -12.65
CA GLY A 159 -13.76 -8.78 -11.43
C GLY A 159 -14.94 -9.67 -11.13
N TRP A 160 -14.92 -10.16 -9.90
CA TRP A 160 -15.99 -10.99 -9.37
C TRP A 160 -16.24 -10.69 -7.89
N TYR A 161 -17.44 -11.00 -7.46
CA TYR A 161 -17.86 -10.96 -6.06
C TYR A 161 -18.54 -12.29 -5.73
N ASP A 162 -18.10 -12.91 -4.64
CA ASP A 162 -18.70 -14.10 -4.08
C ASP A 162 -19.53 -13.71 -2.86
N GLY A 163 -20.85 -13.86 -2.96
CA GLY A 163 -21.79 -13.43 -1.92
C GLY A 163 -21.87 -14.39 -0.74
N ILE A 164 -21.38 -15.64 -0.85
CA ILE A 164 -21.38 -16.63 0.23
C ILE A 164 -20.26 -16.33 1.22
N ILE A 165 -19.04 -16.16 0.70
CA ILE A 165 -17.84 -15.92 1.51
C ILE A 165 -17.52 -14.42 1.69
N ASP A 166 -18.27 -13.54 1.02
CA ASP A 166 -18.18 -12.09 1.10
C ASP A 166 -16.81 -11.52 0.65
N VAL A 167 -16.33 -12.04 -0.47
CA VAL A 167 -15.03 -11.72 -1.05
C VAL A 167 -15.19 -11.11 -2.42
N ALA A 168 -14.43 -10.03 -2.69
CA ALA A 168 -14.33 -9.39 -4.00
C ALA A 168 -12.92 -9.50 -4.58
N PHE A 169 -12.84 -9.69 -5.88
CA PHE A 169 -11.66 -9.45 -6.68
C PHE A 169 -11.96 -8.39 -7.73
N LEU A 170 -11.09 -7.37 -7.82
CA LEU A 170 -11.20 -6.27 -8.76
C LEU A 170 -9.93 -6.19 -9.58
N ASP A 171 -10.06 -5.86 -10.84
CA ASP A 171 -8.95 -5.78 -11.77
C ASP A 171 -9.09 -4.56 -12.70
N ASN A 172 -7.99 -4.19 -13.34
CA ASN A 172 -7.88 -3.06 -14.26
C ASN A 172 -8.24 -1.73 -13.59
N GLY A 173 -7.43 -1.35 -12.60
CA GLY A 173 -7.57 -0.11 -11.85
C GLY A 173 -8.42 -0.27 -10.60
N ALA A 174 -8.06 -1.24 -9.76
CA ALA A 174 -8.74 -1.49 -8.49
C ALA A 174 -8.50 -0.37 -7.47
N THR A 175 -9.56 0.05 -6.81
CA THR A 175 -9.52 1.02 -5.72
C THR A 175 -10.42 0.58 -4.57
N LEU A 176 -9.91 0.64 -3.35
CA LEU A 176 -10.68 0.57 -2.11
C LEU A 176 -10.49 1.88 -1.37
N SER A 177 -11.56 2.56 -1.02
CA SER A 177 -11.48 3.85 -0.33
C SER A 177 -12.58 4.05 0.69
N ASN A 178 -12.26 4.81 1.74
CA ASN A 178 -13.21 5.36 2.69
C ASN A 178 -12.74 6.76 3.14
N LYS A 179 -13.25 7.28 4.27
CA LYS A 179 -12.89 8.60 4.80
C LYS A 179 -11.46 8.68 5.34
N GLU A 180 -10.89 7.56 5.76
CA GLU A 180 -9.61 7.49 6.46
C GLU A 180 -8.44 7.17 5.51
N TYR A 181 -8.68 6.30 4.52
CA TYR A 181 -7.63 5.85 3.61
C TYR A 181 -8.16 5.50 2.22
N SER A 182 -7.24 5.42 1.27
CA SER A 182 -7.48 4.82 -0.03
C SER A 182 -6.31 3.91 -0.45
N ILE A 183 -6.65 2.77 -1.08
CA ILE A 183 -5.71 1.85 -1.69
C ILE A 183 -6.01 1.81 -3.18
N ARG A 184 -5.01 2.02 -4.03
CA ARG A 184 -5.09 1.90 -5.48
C ARG A 184 -4.06 0.90 -5.97
N SER A 185 -4.42 0.09 -6.97
CA SER A 185 -3.55 -0.92 -7.57
C SER A 185 -4.09 -1.34 -8.93
N ASP A 186 -3.35 -2.16 -9.68
CA ASP A 186 -3.88 -2.75 -10.91
C ASP A 186 -4.95 -3.77 -10.60
N SER A 187 -4.70 -4.65 -9.63
CA SER A 187 -5.68 -5.64 -9.15
C SER A 187 -5.71 -5.74 -7.64
N MET A 188 -6.85 -6.10 -7.09
CA MET A 188 -7.08 -6.17 -5.66
C MET A 188 -8.02 -7.31 -5.29
N PHE A 189 -7.65 -8.04 -4.26
CA PHE A 189 -8.50 -8.98 -3.54
C PHE A 189 -8.93 -8.32 -2.23
N TYR A 190 -10.22 -8.41 -1.88
CA TYR A 190 -10.75 -7.86 -0.64
C TYR A 190 -11.71 -8.84 0.02
N ASP A 191 -11.35 -9.31 1.20
CA ASP A 191 -12.20 -10.09 2.09
C ASP A 191 -12.83 -9.15 3.11
N ARG A 192 -14.13 -8.97 3.00
CA ARG A 192 -14.88 -8.06 3.85
C ARG A 192 -15.08 -8.60 5.27
N THR A 193 -15.15 -9.92 5.42
CA THR A 193 -15.39 -10.56 6.72
C THR A 193 -14.20 -10.39 7.66
N THR A 194 -12.99 -10.51 7.09
CA THR A 194 -11.74 -10.38 7.84
C THR A 194 -11.13 -8.97 7.73
N GLU A 195 -11.73 -8.08 6.93
CA GLU A 195 -11.18 -6.77 6.58
C GLU A 195 -9.73 -6.86 6.05
N PHE A 196 -9.48 -7.92 5.25
CA PHE A 196 -8.20 -8.15 4.60
C PHE A 196 -8.22 -7.67 3.16
N ALA A 197 -7.25 -6.84 2.79
CA ALA A 197 -7.02 -6.44 1.42
C ALA A 197 -5.64 -6.86 0.95
N LYS A 198 -5.56 -7.37 -0.29
CA LYS A 198 -4.33 -7.69 -0.99
C LYS A 198 -4.31 -6.93 -2.32
N ALA A 199 -3.34 -6.05 -2.49
CA ALA A 199 -3.19 -5.20 -3.67
C ALA A 199 -1.92 -5.58 -4.44
N MET A 200 -2.02 -5.61 -5.77
CA MET A 200 -0.95 -6.07 -6.65
C MET A 200 -0.73 -5.09 -7.80
N SER A 201 0.53 -4.81 -8.07
CA SER A 201 1.06 -3.90 -9.09
C SER A 201 0.64 -2.44 -8.91
N ARG A 202 1.62 -1.55 -8.96
CA ARG A 202 1.44 -0.09 -8.84
C ARG A 202 0.60 0.31 -7.63
N VAL A 203 0.90 -0.30 -6.49
CA VAL A 203 0.16 -0.06 -5.26
C VAL A 203 0.45 1.33 -4.74
N LYS A 204 -0.61 2.05 -4.37
CA LYS A 204 -0.53 3.32 -3.64
C LYS A 204 -1.55 3.33 -2.52
N ILE A 205 -1.06 3.41 -1.30
CA ILE A 205 -1.87 3.55 -0.08
C ILE A 205 -1.73 5.00 0.38
N GLN A 206 -2.84 5.68 0.52
CA GLN A 206 -2.89 7.04 1.06
C GLN A 206 -3.67 7.01 2.37
N ASP A 207 -3.00 7.35 3.45
CA ASP A 207 -3.57 7.50 4.79
C ASP A 207 -3.76 9.00 5.06
N THR A 208 -5.02 9.44 5.18
CA THR A 208 -5.36 10.85 5.40
C THR A 208 -5.25 11.22 6.87
N VAL A 209 -5.42 10.27 7.78
CA VAL A 209 -5.34 10.47 9.24
C VAL A 209 -3.89 10.71 9.66
N ASN A 210 -2.99 9.86 9.17
CA ASN A 210 -1.57 9.91 9.54
C ASN A 210 -0.71 10.72 8.55
N LYS A 211 -1.32 11.41 7.57
CA LYS A 211 -0.64 12.23 6.56
C LYS A 211 0.49 11.47 5.84
N ALA A 212 0.23 10.22 5.45
CA ALA A 212 1.22 9.36 4.84
C ALA A 212 0.78 8.79 3.49
N ILE A 213 1.73 8.58 2.59
CA ILE A 213 1.54 7.80 1.37
C ILE A 213 2.59 6.69 1.36
N ILE A 214 2.15 5.47 1.04
CA ILE A 214 3.06 4.32 0.88
C ILE A 214 2.81 3.74 -0.51
N GLU A 215 3.87 3.63 -1.30
CA GLU A 215 3.86 3.08 -2.66
C GLU A 215 4.73 1.83 -2.73
N GLY A 216 4.39 0.91 -3.63
CA GLY A 216 5.11 -0.34 -3.88
C GLY A 216 4.43 -1.16 -4.96
N ASN A 217 4.89 -2.41 -5.21
CA ASN A 217 4.25 -3.27 -6.20
C ASN A 217 3.37 -4.36 -5.58
N TYR A 218 3.47 -4.56 -4.28
CA TYR A 218 2.65 -5.51 -3.55
C TYR A 218 2.33 -4.98 -2.16
N ALA A 219 1.08 -5.13 -1.73
CA ALA A 219 0.67 -4.80 -0.37
C ALA A 219 -0.39 -5.77 0.16
N GLU A 220 -0.33 -5.99 1.46
CA GLU A 220 -1.36 -6.65 2.25
C GLU A 220 -1.75 -5.77 3.44
N MET A 221 -3.03 -5.62 3.66
CA MET A 221 -3.57 -4.87 4.79
C MET A 221 -4.54 -5.75 5.59
N TRP A 222 -4.27 -5.88 6.87
CA TRP A 222 -5.14 -6.52 7.87
C TRP A 222 -5.69 -5.43 8.79
N LYS A 223 -6.81 -4.82 8.41
CA LYS A 223 -7.36 -3.67 9.14
C LYS A 223 -7.70 -4.04 10.58
N ASN A 224 -8.31 -5.20 10.81
CA ASN A 224 -8.65 -5.71 12.13
C ASN A 224 -7.44 -5.98 13.05
N LYS A 225 -6.22 -6.07 12.48
CA LYS A 225 -4.95 -6.21 13.21
C LYS A 225 -4.12 -4.93 13.23
N GLY A 226 -4.62 -3.85 12.62
CA GLY A 226 -3.87 -2.61 12.46
C GLY A 226 -2.53 -2.78 11.74
N LYS A 227 -2.41 -3.76 10.82
CA LYS A 227 -1.15 -4.11 10.16
C LYS A 227 -1.23 -3.94 8.66
N THR A 228 -0.25 -3.26 8.08
CA THR A 228 -0.05 -3.15 6.63
C THR A 228 1.39 -3.58 6.29
N LEU A 229 1.52 -4.43 5.29
CA LEU A 229 2.77 -4.82 4.65
C LEU A 229 2.82 -4.22 3.26
N VAL A 230 3.93 -3.59 2.89
CA VAL A 230 4.21 -3.18 1.51
C VAL A 230 5.61 -3.69 1.14
N THR A 231 5.76 -4.21 -0.06
CA THR A 231 7.03 -4.73 -0.56
C THR A 231 7.22 -4.43 -2.04
N ASP A 232 8.45 -4.66 -2.51
CA ASP A 232 8.90 -4.44 -3.87
C ASP A 232 8.89 -2.96 -4.26
N SER A 233 10.07 -2.35 -4.13
CA SER A 233 10.33 -0.93 -4.42
C SER A 233 9.50 0.03 -3.57
N VAL A 234 9.47 -0.20 -2.26
CA VAL A 234 8.68 0.61 -1.34
C VAL A 234 9.19 2.05 -1.31
N ARG A 235 8.26 3.00 -1.40
CA ARG A 235 8.47 4.41 -1.07
C ARG A 235 7.40 4.86 -0.10
N ALA A 236 7.81 5.31 1.09
CA ALA A 236 6.92 5.94 2.05
C ALA A 236 7.21 7.45 2.10
N LEU A 237 6.14 8.24 2.11
CA LEU A 237 6.17 9.69 2.24
C LEU A 237 5.44 10.06 3.52
N TYR A 238 6.07 10.85 4.36
CA TYR A 238 5.45 11.46 5.52
C TYR A 238 5.48 12.98 5.37
N TYR A 239 4.30 13.58 5.34
CA TYR A 239 4.14 15.03 5.18
C TYR A 239 4.27 15.72 6.54
N GLY A 240 5.45 16.27 6.81
CA GLY A 240 5.67 17.16 7.94
C GLY A 240 5.18 18.58 7.65
N ASP A 241 5.19 19.43 8.67
CA ASP A 241 4.68 20.81 8.54
C ASP A 241 5.59 21.70 7.66
N LYS A 242 6.89 21.41 7.60
CA LYS A 242 7.88 22.22 6.85
C LYS A 242 8.43 21.49 5.62
N ASP A 243 8.57 20.17 5.67
CA ASP A 243 9.19 19.37 4.60
C ASP A 243 8.67 17.92 4.63
N THR A 244 8.84 17.21 3.54
CA THR A 244 8.42 15.80 3.37
C THR A 244 9.60 14.87 3.57
N LEU A 245 9.44 13.89 4.45
CA LEU A 245 10.38 12.79 4.58
C LEU A 245 10.04 11.69 3.57
N PHE A 246 11.01 11.31 2.76
CA PHE A 246 10.95 10.18 1.84
C PHE A 246 11.77 9.03 2.39
N LEU A 247 11.18 7.84 2.45
CA LEU A 247 11.83 6.63 2.93
C LEU A 247 11.68 5.53 1.87
N HIS A 248 12.77 4.83 1.59
CA HIS A 248 12.79 3.61 0.78
C HIS A 248 13.22 2.42 1.63
N SER A 249 12.68 1.25 1.30
CA SER A 249 13.13 -0.07 1.78
C SER A 249 12.65 -1.17 0.83
N ASP A 250 13.21 -2.37 0.93
CA ASP A 250 12.69 -3.51 0.17
C ASP A 250 11.34 -3.98 0.74
N THR A 251 11.16 -3.88 2.06
CA THR A 251 9.94 -4.25 2.78
C THR A 251 9.64 -3.26 3.89
N LEU A 252 8.39 -2.85 4.00
CA LEU A 252 7.89 -1.95 5.03
C LEU A 252 6.66 -2.54 5.70
N PHE A 253 6.67 -2.57 7.03
CA PHE A 253 5.50 -2.81 7.86
C PHE A 253 5.07 -1.51 8.53
N PHE A 254 3.78 -1.21 8.44
CA PHE A 254 3.14 -0.12 9.15
C PHE A 254 2.11 -0.69 10.11
N TYR A 255 2.16 -0.25 11.36
CA TYR A 255 1.24 -0.67 12.41
C TYR A 255 0.46 0.53 12.93
N MET A 256 -0.84 0.31 13.13
CA MET A 256 -1.77 1.27 13.72
C MET A 256 -2.42 0.65 14.95
N ASP A 257 -2.71 1.48 15.93
CA ASP A 257 -3.62 1.13 17.02
C ASP A 257 -5.05 1.04 16.49
N THR A 258 -5.67 -0.12 16.60
CA THR A 258 -7.01 -0.38 16.04
C THR A 258 -8.15 0.34 16.73
N ALA A 259 -7.94 0.83 17.95
CA ALA A 259 -8.95 1.55 18.71
C ALA A 259 -8.97 3.05 18.37
N SER A 260 -7.79 3.65 18.17
CA SER A 260 -7.66 5.09 17.91
C SER A 260 -7.38 5.43 16.45
N ASN A 261 -7.10 4.45 15.58
CA ASN A 261 -6.64 4.60 14.19
C ASN A 261 -5.36 5.45 14.06
N LYS A 262 -4.56 5.56 15.14
CA LYS A 262 -3.31 6.31 15.12
C LYS A 262 -2.15 5.40 14.77
N ALA A 263 -1.17 5.95 14.07
CA ALA A 263 0.09 5.28 13.80
C ALA A 263 0.79 4.87 15.11
N GLU A 264 1.22 3.62 15.22
CA GLU A 264 1.93 3.05 16.36
C GLU A 264 3.42 2.94 16.05
N ARG A 265 3.79 2.25 14.96
CA ARG A 265 5.19 2.03 14.57
C ARG A 265 5.34 1.70 13.09
N ILE A 266 6.54 1.98 12.60
CA ILE A 266 7.01 1.55 11.28
C ILE A 266 8.22 0.64 11.47
N ILE A 267 8.31 -0.42 10.66
CA ILE A 267 9.50 -1.27 10.57
C ILE A 267 9.87 -1.39 9.09
N ALA A 268 11.06 -0.96 8.74
CA ALA A 268 11.60 -1.05 7.38
C ALA A 268 12.80 -1.99 7.36
N TYR A 269 12.83 -2.92 6.40
CA TYR A 269 13.87 -3.91 6.26
C TYR A 269 14.51 -3.86 4.88
N TYR A 270 15.81 -3.99 4.87
CA TYR A 270 16.73 -4.07 3.75
C TYR A 270 16.77 -2.82 2.87
N ASN A 271 17.99 -2.39 2.57
CA ASN A 271 18.27 -1.24 1.71
C ASN A 271 17.56 0.05 2.15
N VAL A 272 17.40 0.25 3.46
CA VAL A 272 16.72 1.42 3.99
C VAL A 272 17.52 2.67 3.69
N ARG A 273 16.87 3.63 3.03
CA ARG A 273 17.40 4.97 2.73
C ARG A 273 16.30 5.98 2.96
N PHE A 274 16.65 7.12 3.50
CA PHE A 274 15.72 8.22 3.64
C PHE A 274 16.34 9.56 3.24
N PHE A 275 15.49 10.45 2.80
CA PHE A 275 15.84 11.79 2.39
C PHE A 275 14.80 12.79 2.91
N ARG A 276 15.30 13.83 3.55
CA ARG A 276 14.67 15.12 3.79
C ARG A 276 15.76 16.17 3.56
N THR A 277 15.44 17.42 3.24
CA THR A 277 16.44 18.42 2.84
C THR A 277 17.52 18.64 3.89
N ASP A 278 17.19 18.53 5.17
CA ASP A 278 18.06 18.78 6.32
C ASP A 278 18.71 17.50 6.91
N ILE A 279 18.19 16.33 6.57
CA ILE A 279 18.74 15.04 7.04
C ILE A 279 18.58 13.95 5.99
N GLN A 280 19.63 13.17 5.80
CA GLN A 280 19.62 11.96 4.98
C GLN A 280 20.19 10.80 5.79
N GLY A 281 19.86 9.58 5.40
CA GLY A 281 20.44 8.44 6.09
C GLY A 281 20.26 7.13 5.34
N LYS A 282 21.03 6.13 5.79
CA LYS A 282 20.94 4.76 5.32
C LYS A 282 21.19 3.77 6.45
N CYS A 283 20.58 2.59 6.34
CA CYS A 283 20.85 1.42 7.18
C CYS A 283 20.28 0.16 6.52
N ASP A 284 20.43 -0.99 7.15
CA ASP A 284 19.75 -2.20 6.69
C ASP A 284 18.35 -2.33 7.28
N SER A 285 18.16 -1.94 8.54
CA SER A 285 16.86 -1.96 9.21
C SER A 285 16.61 -0.70 10.03
N LEU A 286 15.34 -0.24 9.99
CA LEU A 286 14.86 0.91 10.73
C LEU A 286 13.56 0.55 11.44
N TYR A 287 13.50 0.89 12.72
CA TYR A 287 12.30 0.86 13.56
C TYR A 287 11.97 2.28 13.99
N TYR A 288 10.76 2.75 13.75
CA TYR A 288 10.26 4.03 14.27
C TYR A 288 9.04 3.81 15.14
N SER A 289 9.03 4.39 16.32
CA SER A 289 7.94 4.39 17.27
C SER A 289 7.31 5.79 17.35
N PHE A 290 6.01 5.87 17.11
CA PHE A 290 5.27 7.13 17.18
C PHE A 290 4.97 7.55 18.62
N SER A 291 4.93 6.60 19.58
CA SER A 291 4.61 6.89 20.98
C SER A 291 5.67 7.69 21.70
N ASP A 292 6.95 7.43 21.42
CA ASP A 292 8.11 8.11 21.98
C ASP A 292 8.93 8.87 20.95
N SER A 293 8.45 8.94 19.72
CA SER A 293 9.08 9.62 18.58
C SER A 293 10.55 9.23 18.38
N THR A 294 10.87 7.92 18.54
CA THR A 294 12.23 7.40 18.46
C THR A 294 12.42 6.55 17.21
N ALA A 295 13.46 6.85 16.42
CA ALA A 295 13.94 6.01 15.34
C ALA A 295 15.18 5.20 15.80
N LYS A 296 15.20 3.89 15.47
CA LYS A 296 16.33 2.99 15.76
C LYS A 296 16.83 2.39 14.45
N MET A 297 18.08 2.72 14.10
CA MET A 297 18.74 2.26 12.88
C MET A 297 19.80 1.21 13.25
N ARG A 298 19.88 0.13 12.47
CA ARG A 298 20.76 -1.01 12.74
C ARG A 298 21.48 -1.47 11.47
N MET A 299 22.62 -2.16 11.65
CA MET A 299 23.46 -2.72 10.60
C MET A 299 24.03 -1.64 9.68
N SER A 300 25.19 -1.13 10.07
CA SER A 300 25.95 -0.08 9.38
C SER A 300 25.16 1.21 9.13
N PRO A 301 24.46 1.75 10.13
CA PRO A 301 23.70 2.97 9.96
C PRO A 301 24.63 4.18 9.77
N VAL A 302 24.18 5.08 8.90
CA VAL A 302 24.82 6.38 8.68
C VAL A 302 23.75 7.44 8.56
N ILE A 303 23.98 8.59 9.16
CA ILE A 303 23.17 9.80 9.02
C ILE A 303 24.06 10.92 8.51
N TRP A 304 23.51 11.75 7.64
CA TRP A 304 24.11 13.01 7.22
C TRP A 304 23.17 14.15 7.61
N ALA A 305 23.71 15.10 8.37
CA ALA A 305 23.04 16.33 8.74
C ALA A 305 23.99 17.48 8.47
N ASP A 306 23.57 18.41 7.62
CA ASP A 306 24.42 19.48 7.10
C ASP A 306 25.74 18.94 6.53
N GLN A 307 26.91 19.38 7.04
CA GLN A 307 28.25 18.93 6.61
C GLN A 307 28.78 17.74 7.44
N SER A 308 27.97 17.23 8.37
CA SER A 308 28.37 16.18 9.31
C SER A 308 27.84 14.82 8.89
N GLN A 309 28.69 13.80 9.01
CA GLN A 309 28.34 12.38 8.95
C GLN A 309 28.41 11.78 10.34
N LEU A 310 27.34 11.10 10.74
CA LEU A 310 27.24 10.41 12.02
C LEU A 310 27.10 8.91 11.75
N SER A 311 27.90 8.09 12.40
CA SER A 311 27.92 6.63 12.24
C SER A 311 28.19 5.91 13.55
N GLY A 312 27.88 4.62 13.58
CA GLY A 312 28.11 3.71 14.71
C GLY A 312 27.58 2.34 14.34
N ASP A 313 27.73 1.33 15.21
CA ASP A 313 27.14 0.01 14.95
C ASP A 313 25.60 0.09 15.07
N SER A 314 25.10 1.04 15.85
CA SER A 314 23.69 1.36 16.06
C SER A 314 23.49 2.85 16.22
N ILE A 315 22.38 3.37 15.69
CA ILE A 315 21.97 4.77 15.86
C ILE A 315 20.54 4.81 16.40
N ASN A 316 20.32 5.60 17.45
CA ASN A 316 18.97 5.96 17.90
C ASN A 316 18.79 7.46 17.76
N ILE A 317 17.67 7.88 17.17
CA ILE A 317 17.31 9.29 16.96
C ILE A 317 16.06 9.59 17.76
N VAL A 318 16.08 10.64 18.55
CA VAL A 318 14.89 11.21 19.19
C VAL A 318 14.44 12.41 18.37
N VAL A 319 13.15 12.46 18.05
CA VAL A 319 12.53 13.52 17.27
C VAL A 319 11.55 14.28 18.16
N THR A 320 11.63 15.60 18.19
CA THR A 320 10.71 16.46 18.92
C THR A 320 10.20 17.56 17.97
N ASN A 321 8.88 17.75 17.87
CA ASN A 321 8.28 18.75 17.00
C ASN A 321 8.77 18.67 15.53
N ASN A 322 8.85 17.44 14.98
CA ASN A 322 9.35 17.16 13.64
C ASN A 322 10.82 17.58 13.36
N ALA A 323 11.58 17.93 14.40
CA ALA A 323 13.01 18.20 14.33
C ALA A 323 13.81 17.15 15.10
N ILE A 324 15.08 16.95 14.74
CA ILE A 324 15.97 16.09 15.51
C ILE A 324 16.28 16.80 16.82
N ASP A 325 16.07 16.10 17.94
CA ASP A 325 16.49 16.53 19.27
C ASP A 325 17.89 15.98 19.60
N SER A 326 18.03 14.66 19.50
CA SER A 326 19.29 14.00 19.81
C SER A 326 19.50 12.74 18.99
N VAL A 327 20.78 12.40 18.79
CA VAL A 327 21.24 11.19 18.09
C VAL A 327 22.25 10.48 18.99
N LEU A 328 21.94 9.25 19.36
CA LEU A 328 22.83 8.37 20.13
C LEU A 328 23.49 7.35 19.19
N LEU A 329 24.82 7.38 19.14
CA LEU A 329 25.68 6.50 18.36
C LEU A 329 26.34 5.50 19.31
N TYR A 330 26.12 4.18 19.13
CA TYR A 330 26.67 3.17 20.03
C TYR A 330 26.64 1.74 19.46
N PRO A 331 27.57 0.86 19.80
CA PRO A 331 28.92 1.23 20.13
C PRO A 331 29.64 1.84 18.92
N ASN A 332 30.89 2.28 19.14
CA ASN A 332 31.76 2.83 18.09
C ASN A 332 31.17 4.09 17.41
N GLY A 333 30.65 5.04 18.23
CA GLY A 333 30.16 6.30 17.74
C GLY A 333 31.25 7.11 17.03
N PHE A 334 30.95 7.62 15.84
CA PHE A 334 31.89 8.43 15.06
C PHE A 334 31.14 9.57 14.37
N ILE A 335 31.58 10.80 14.59
CA ILE A 335 31.14 12.00 13.89
C ILE A 335 32.30 12.51 13.04
N ILE A 336 32.07 12.72 11.76
CA ILE A 336 33.00 13.29 10.81
C ILE A 336 32.36 14.56 10.24
N GLN A 337 33.04 15.67 10.34
CA GLN A 337 32.62 16.93 9.72
C GLN A 337 33.68 17.40 8.75
N LYS A 338 33.29 17.61 7.49
CA LYS A 338 34.19 18.15 6.49
C LYS A 338 34.51 19.61 6.81
N ASP A 339 35.82 19.94 6.95
CA ASP A 339 36.24 21.32 7.07
C ASP A 339 36.09 22.04 5.71
N SER A 340 35.78 23.34 5.74
CA SER A 340 35.51 24.11 4.52
C SER A 340 36.73 24.28 3.62
N ILE A 341 37.95 24.19 4.18
CA ILE A 341 39.19 24.47 3.47
C ILE A 341 40.10 23.23 3.37
N SER A 342 40.25 22.47 4.44
CA SER A 342 41.15 21.31 4.45
C SER A 342 40.81 20.32 5.58
N GLY A 343 40.85 19.02 5.29
CA GLY A 343 40.74 17.96 6.27
C GLY A 343 39.33 17.69 6.79
N PHE A 344 39.29 17.00 7.92
CA PHE A 344 38.04 16.60 8.58
C PHE A 344 38.16 16.75 10.10
N ASN A 345 37.22 17.43 10.70
CA ASN A 345 37.02 17.35 12.15
C ASN A 345 36.43 15.99 12.51
N GLN A 346 36.91 15.36 13.54
CA GLN A 346 36.55 14.00 13.89
C GLN A 346 36.33 13.89 15.41
N ILE A 347 35.23 13.23 15.77
CA ILE A 347 34.89 12.90 17.16
C ILE A 347 34.55 11.42 17.20
N LYS A 348 35.21 10.67 18.07
CA LYS A 348 35.05 9.23 18.18
C LYS A 348 35.07 8.76 19.61
N GLY A 349 34.13 7.89 19.99
CA GLY A 349 34.10 7.24 21.28
C GLY A 349 33.27 5.95 21.29
N LYS A 350 33.19 5.33 22.47
CA LYS A 350 32.34 4.14 22.64
C LYS A 350 30.86 4.50 22.52
N VAL A 351 30.47 5.61 23.11
CA VAL A 351 29.09 6.15 23.09
C VAL A 351 29.17 7.65 22.82
N VAL A 352 28.60 8.09 21.73
CA VAL A 352 28.56 9.51 21.34
C VAL A 352 27.10 9.93 21.25
N THR A 353 26.76 10.98 22.01
CA THR A 353 25.43 11.62 21.97
C THR A 353 25.56 13.00 21.34
N ALA A 354 24.92 13.20 20.20
CA ALA A 354 24.87 14.46 19.48
C ALA A 354 23.51 15.12 19.72
N TYR A 355 23.49 16.36 20.14
CA TYR A 355 22.30 17.18 20.38
C TYR A 355 22.17 18.24 19.31
N PHE A 356 20.94 18.45 18.87
CA PHE A 356 20.61 19.36 17.78
C PHE A 356 19.70 20.49 18.25
N ASN A 357 19.86 21.64 17.64
CA ASN A 357 18.93 22.74 17.74
C ASN A 357 18.58 23.23 16.34
N ASP A 358 17.28 23.26 15.97
CA ASP A 358 16.80 23.53 14.62
C ASP A 358 17.52 22.71 13.53
N ASN A 359 17.73 21.41 13.81
CA ASN A 359 18.45 20.44 12.99
C ASN A 359 19.95 20.76 12.74
N GLN A 360 20.53 21.70 13.49
CA GLN A 360 21.96 21.98 13.49
C GLN A 360 22.61 21.36 14.70
N LEU A 361 23.75 20.68 14.51
CA LEU A 361 24.54 20.09 15.58
C LEU A 361 25.10 21.20 16.48
N ASN A 362 24.75 21.19 17.77
CA ASN A 362 25.17 22.23 18.70
C ASN A 362 25.95 21.74 19.92
N HIS A 363 25.81 20.46 20.27
CA HIS A 363 26.50 19.88 21.42
C HIS A 363 26.75 18.39 21.22
N VAL A 364 27.94 17.92 21.59
CA VAL A 364 28.28 16.49 21.55
C VAL A 364 28.83 16.09 22.91
N PHE A 365 28.27 15.03 23.48
CA PHE A 365 28.84 14.35 24.65
C PHE A 365 29.41 13.00 24.18
N ASP A 366 30.73 12.87 24.30
CA ASP A 366 31.47 11.66 23.95
C ASP A 366 31.96 10.95 25.22
N SER A 367 31.71 9.65 25.30
CA SER A 367 32.01 8.83 26.49
C SER A 367 32.62 7.48 26.12
N GLY A 368 33.66 7.11 26.84
CA GLY A 368 34.40 5.86 26.70
C GLY A 368 35.46 5.89 25.60
N ASN A 369 36.66 6.25 25.98
CA ASN A 369 37.82 6.43 25.09
C ASN A 369 37.53 7.49 24.01
N ALA A 370 37.15 8.68 24.44
CA ALA A 370 36.90 9.81 23.58
C ALA A 370 38.20 10.27 22.90
N GLU A 371 38.14 10.36 21.56
CA GLU A 371 39.24 10.84 20.72
C GLU A 371 38.73 11.92 19.77
N THR A 372 39.51 13.00 19.55
CA THR A 372 39.17 14.04 18.58
C THR A 372 40.35 14.44 17.72
N ILE A 373 40.08 14.81 16.50
CA ILE A 373 40.93 15.59 15.61
C ILE A 373 40.18 16.84 15.25
N TYR A 374 40.75 18.01 15.50
CA TYR A 374 40.11 19.28 15.21
C TYR A 374 41.07 20.25 14.54
N TRP A 375 40.67 20.81 13.37
CA TRP A 375 41.43 21.79 12.59
C TRP A 375 41.12 23.19 13.12
N LEU A 376 42.03 23.74 13.91
CA LEU A 376 41.89 25.02 14.55
C LEU A 376 42.15 26.17 13.60
N ARG A 377 41.27 27.20 13.64
CA ARG A 377 41.39 28.40 12.83
C ARG A 377 41.22 29.65 13.70
N GLU A 378 41.85 30.74 13.23
CA GLU A 378 41.59 32.10 13.74
C GLU A 378 40.22 32.59 13.16
N GLU A 379 39.74 33.73 13.72
CA GLU A 379 38.51 34.37 13.25
C GLU A 379 38.58 34.80 11.77
N ASP A 380 39.78 35.13 11.26
CA ASP A 380 40.01 35.46 9.86
C ASP A 380 40.09 34.23 8.94
N GLY A 381 39.93 33.00 9.47
CA GLY A 381 39.99 31.73 8.75
C GLY A 381 41.40 31.18 8.56
N SER A 382 42.45 31.87 9.01
CA SER A 382 43.83 31.37 8.93
C SER A 382 44.01 30.13 9.82
N MET A 383 44.80 29.17 9.38
CA MET A 383 45.04 27.92 10.09
C MET A 383 46.03 28.10 11.21
N ILE A 384 45.62 27.75 12.46
CA ILE A 384 46.50 27.72 13.64
C ILE A 384 47.24 26.39 13.70
N GLY A 385 46.54 25.28 13.47
CA GLY A 385 47.11 23.95 13.60
C GLY A 385 46.03 22.89 13.76
N VAL A 386 46.44 21.67 14.03
CA VAL A 386 45.55 20.51 14.23
C VAL A 386 45.68 20.02 15.68
N ASN A 387 44.56 20.00 16.39
CA ASN A 387 44.47 19.54 17.74
C ASN A 387 44.11 18.04 17.80
N PHE A 388 44.89 17.27 18.50
CA PHE A 388 44.65 15.85 18.76
C PHE A 388 44.39 15.70 20.28
N SER A 389 43.23 15.15 20.60
CA SER A 389 42.86 14.99 22.00
C SER A 389 42.34 13.58 22.27
N LYS A 390 42.71 13.06 23.49
CA LYS A 390 42.17 11.83 24.05
C LYS A 390 41.76 12.04 25.47
N SER A 391 40.66 11.47 25.89
CA SER A 391 40.15 11.55 27.26
C SER A 391 39.20 10.39 27.57
N VAL A 392 38.82 10.20 28.83
CA VAL A 392 37.76 9.23 29.18
C VAL A 392 36.40 9.69 28.61
N SER A 393 36.13 11.00 28.73
CA SER A 393 34.94 11.61 28.13
C SER A 393 35.19 13.08 27.77
N MET A 394 34.41 13.57 26.82
CA MET A 394 34.47 14.95 26.33
C MET A 394 33.08 15.56 26.23
N ASP A 395 32.96 16.82 26.60
CA ASP A 395 31.79 17.68 26.42
C ASP A 395 32.16 18.77 25.43
N ILE A 396 31.59 18.75 24.24
CA ILE A 396 31.97 19.54 23.06
C ILE A 396 30.82 20.45 22.69
N LYS A 397 31.01 21.77 22.74
CA LYS A 397 30.06 22.77 22.28
C LYS A 397 30.40 23.21 20.85
N ILE A 398 29.39 23.24 20.02
CA ILE A 398 29.47 23.59 18.59
C ILE A 398 28.55 24.79 18.37
N LYS A 399 29.03 25.77 17.61
CA LYS A 399 28.25 26.91 17.14
C LYS A 399 28.69 27.24 15.73
N ASP A 400 27.73 27.48 14.83
CA ASP A 400 27.98 27.83 13.42
C ASP A 400 28.94 26.81 12.74
N ASN A 401 28.71 25.53 13.01
CA ASN A 401 29.55 24.40 12.55
C ASN A 401 31.01 24.40 13.02
N GLN A 402 31.35 25.21 14.02
CA GLN A 402 32.69 25.25 14.60
C GLN A 402 32.66 24.82 16.06
N ILE A 403 33.69 24.08 16.49
CA ILE A 403 33.88 23.74 17.87
C ILE A 403 34.33 25.01 18.61
N VAL A 404 33.49 25.47 19.58
CA VAL A 404 33.79 26.68 20.36
C VAL A 404 34.35 26.33 21.74
N ARG A 405 34.16 25.12 22.25
CA ARG A 405 34.68 24.66 23.50
C ARG A 405 34.72 23.15 23.59
N ILE A 406 35.82 22.61 24.10
CA ILE A 406 35.94 21.21 24.56
C ILE A 406 36.25 21.22 26.05
N LYS A 407 35.48 20.46 26.82
CA LYS A 407 35.77 20.17 28.22
C LYS A 407 36.13 18.70 28.33
N TYR A 408 37.33 18.43 28.79
CA TYR A 408 37.84 17.07 28.96
C TYR A 408 37.60 16.59 30.41
N ASN A 409 37.28 15.30 30.56
CA ASN A 409 37.06 14.69 31.85
C ASN A 409 37.95 13.45 31.99
N ASN A 410 38.91 13.50 32.94
CA ASN A 410 39.84 12.44 33.33
C ASN A 410 40.82 11.98 32.24
N ASN A 411 42.08 11.71 32.66
CA ASN A 411 43.16 11.15 31.84
C ASN A 411 43.29 11.79 30.45
N THR A 412 43.41 13.11 30.40
CA THR A 412 43.49 13.86 29.16
C THR A 412 44.91 13.92 28.60
N SER A 413 45.04 13.64 27.33
CA SER A 413 46.21 13.93 26.50
C SER A 413 45.77 14.85 25.37
N GLU A 414 46.43 15.97 25.21
CA GLU A 414 46.14 16.96 24.18
C GLU A 414 47.45 17.45 23.57
N THR A 415 47.50 17.52 22.24
CA THR A 415 48.66 18.00 21.49
C THR A 415 48.17 18.82 20.29
N LEU A 416 48.68 20.04 20.19
CA LEU A 416 48.47 20.90 19.01
C LEU A 416 49.70 20.84 18.11
N TYR A 417 49.52 20.40 16.87
CA TYR A 417 50.58 20.35 15.85
C TYR A 417 50.41 21.51 14.86
N PRO A 418 51.48 22.21 14.50
CA PRO A 418 51.50 23.02 13.28
C PRO A 418 51.12 22.15 12.07
N VAL A 419 50.46 22.72 11.09
CA VAL A 419 49.94 21.95 9.95
C VAL A 419 51.04 21.21 9.20
N GLU A 420 52.23 21.83 9.10
CA GLU A 420 53.39 21.28 8.42
C GLU A 420 53.96 20.03 9.09
N MET A 421 53.62 19.79 10.34
CA MET A 421 54.04 18.62 11.14
C MET A 421 53.04 17.48 11.10
N VAL A 422 51.83 17.70 10.52
CA VAL A 422 50.79 16.65 10.40
C VAL A 422 51.10 15.74 9.24
N THR A 423 51.39 14.49 9.55
CA THR A 423 51.61 13.47 8.48
C THR A 423 50.26 12.87 8.03
N PRO A 424 50.19 12.30 6.82
CA PRO A 424 48.95 11.66 6.31
C PRO A 424 48.39 10.59 7.26
N GLU A 425 49.22 9.88 8.00
CA GLU A 425 48.81 8.87 8.99
C GLU A 425 48.14 9.49 10.23
N MET A 426 48.43 10.75 10.50
CA MET A 426 47.88 11.49 11.63
C MET A 426 46.53 12.16 11.30
N GLU A 427 46.21 12.32 10.02
CA GLU A 427 44.99 13.06 9.59
C GLU A 427 43.69 12.36 9.97
N TYR A 428 43.72 11.06 10.26
CA TYR A 428 42.52 10.26 10.45
C TYR A 428 42.59 9.39 11.72
N LEU A 429 41.51 9.42 12.51
CA LEU A 429 41.32 8.46 13.61
C LEU A 429 41.07 7.06 13.05
N LYS A 430 41.49 6.04 13.78
CA LYS A 430 41.26 4.65 13.43
C LYS A 430 39.78 4.37 13.20
N GLY A 431 39.41 3.90 12.01
CA GLY A 431 38.03 3.62 11.59
C GLY A 431 37.33 4.80 10.90
N PHE A 432 38.11 5.82 10.52
CA PHE A 432 37.61 6.88 9.65
C PHE A 432 37.09 6.29 8.33
N ASP A 433 35.86 6.65 7.95
CA ASP A 433 35.22 6.20 6.72
C ASP A 433 34.19 7.25 6.26
N TRP A 434 34.61 8.14 5.36
CA TRP A 434 33.78 9.19 4.80
C TRP A 434 32.93 8.66 3.64
N LYS A 435 31.62 8.58 3.85
CA LYS A 435 30.64 7.90 2.99
C LYS A 435 29.78 8.87 2.14
N GLU A 436 30.27 10.04 1.78
CA GLU A 436 29.51 11.03 1.02
C GLU A 436 28.95 10.48 -0.30
N SER A 437 29.68 9.57 -0.95
CA SER A 437 29.21 8.91 -2.16
C SER A 437 27.93 8.08 -1.98
N SER A 438 27.66 7.64 -0.74
CA SER A 438 26.45 6.88 -0.36
C SER A 438 25.30 7.76 0.11
N ARG A 439 25.54 9.06 0.33
CA ARG A 439 24.54 10.02 0.79
C ARG A 439 23.43 10.17 -0.27
N PRO A 440 22.13 10.00 0.09
CA PRO A 440 21.03 10.31 -0.81
C PRO A 440 21.02 11.80 -1.20
N LYS A 441 20.99 12.08 -2.51
CA LYS A 441 21.08 13.44 -3.04
C LYS A 441 19.72 14.12 -3.17
N ASP A 442 18.69 13.33 -3.43
CA ASP A 442 17.31 13.79 -3.60
C ASP A 442 16.31 12.67 -3.23
N LYS A 443 15.03 12.98 -3.38
CA LYS A 443 13.91 12.08 -3.09
C LYS A 443 13.87 10.82 -3.97
N ASP A 444 14.51 10.81 -5.12
CA ASP A 444 14.52 9.68 -6.05
C ASP A 444 15.81 8.85 -5.91
N ASP A 445 16.89 9.46 -5.42
CA ASP A 445 18.16 8.76 -5.14
C ASP A 445 18.07 7.76 -3.96
N ILE A 446 16.99 7.79 -3.18
CA ILE A 446 16.71 6.76 -2.16
C ILE A 446 16.59 5.35 -2.74
N PHE A 447 16.28 5.20 -4.04
CA PHE A 447 16.17 3.90 -4.72
C PHE A 447 17.51 3.37 -5.22
N ARG A 448 18.61 4.13 -5.09
CA ARG A 448 19.94 3.71 -5.55
C ARG A 448 20.37 2.43 -4.85
N LYS A 449 20.60 1.37 -5.64
CA LYS A 449 21.16 0.12 -5.14
C LYS A 449 22.68 0.26 -4.98
N GLU A 450 23.22 -0.15 -3.84
CA GLU A 450 24.65 -0.30 -3.69
C GLU A 450 25.11 -1.53 -4.49
N VAL A 451 26.03 -1.32 -5.41
CA VAL A 451 26.76 -2.42 -6.04
C VAL A 451 27.69 -2.96 -4.95
N LYS A 452 27.35 -4.11 -4.36
CA LYS A 452 28.31 -4.82 -3.49
C LYS A 452 29.54 -5.09 -4.37
N PRO A 453 30.78 -4.78 -3.90
CA PRO A 453 31.96 -5.19 -4.60
C PRO A 453 31.85 -6.69 -4.84
N VAL A 454 32.01 -7.15 -6.07
CA VAL A 454 32.11 -8.57 -6.37
C VAL A 454 33.36 -9.04 -5.62
N GLU A 455 33.20 -9.76 -4.52
CA GLU A 455 34.33 -10.50 -3.94
C GLU A 455 34.81 -11.43 -5.02
N ASN A 456 35.97 -11.12 -5.57
CA ASN A 456 36.65 -11.98 -6.54
C ASN A 456 36.99 -13.28 -5.80
N GLU A 457 36.18 -14.29 -5.92
CA GLU A 457 36.41 -15.66 -5.44
C GLU A 457 37.70 -16.29 -6.07
N ASN A 458 38.36 -15.60 -7.01
CA ASN A 458 39.48 -16.12 -7.77
C ASN A 458 40.85 -15.94 -7.13
N VAL A 459 41.00 -15.50 -5.87
CA VAL A 459 42.31 -15.38 -5.23
C VAL A 459 42.66 -16.58 -4.31
N ARG A 460 41.76 -17.48 -4.03
CA ARG A 460 42.03 -18.65 -3.17
C ARG A 460 42.51 -19.91 -3.88
N ASP A 461 42.38 -20.01 -5.19
CA ASP A 461 42.74 -21.26 -5.93
C ASP A 461 44.15 -21.26 -6.56
N VAL A 462 44.88 -20.15 -6.54
CA VAL A 462 46.26 -20.11 -7.11
C VAL A 462 47.33 -20.63 -6.11
N ARG A 463 47.03 -20.72 -4.81
CA ARG A 463 47.98 -21.20 -3.79
C ARG A 463 47.97 -22.71 -3.53
N LYS A 464 47.12 -23.50 -4.20
CA LYS A 464 47.05 -24.97 -4.08
C LYS A 464 47.70 -25.75 -5.24
N LYS A 465 48.29 -25.07 -6.24
CA LYS A 465 48.96 -25.74 -7.37
C LYS A 465 50.46 -25.61 -7.39
N ILE A 466 51.06 -25.13 -6.29
CA ILE A 466 52.55 -25.18 -6.14
C ILE A 466 52.83 -25.89 -4.81
N LYS A 467 52.72 -27.21 -4.84
CA LYS A 467 53.45 -28.18 -4.00
C LYS A 467 53.43 -29.50 -4.72
#